data_639ab7a1365f4928b2a7ea3139673b9f
#
_entry.id   639ab7a1365f4928b2a7ea3139673b9f
#
_cell.length_a   1.000
_cell.length_b   1.000
_cell.length_c   1.000
_cell.angle_alpha   90.00
_cell.angle_beta   90.00
_cell.angle_gamma   90.00
#
_symmetry.space_group_name_H-M   'P 1'
#
loop_
_entity.id
_entity.type
_entity.pdbx_description
1 polymer ?
#
loop_
_entity_poly.entity_id
_entity_poly.type
_entity_poly.pdbx_seq_one_letter_code
_entity_poly.pdbx_strand_id
1 'polypeptide(L)'
;MKKHLLRLGFVTSLLVVSTNLFSQVINLQKVGNYATGVFDEGATEIAAFDPATNYLFSVNGLTGNIDVIDINDVTNPVLAFTIDLSLYGGGANSVAFQNGVLAAAVEDTIKQNNGKAVFFDALGNY
;
A
#
# COMPACT_ATOMS: atom_id res chain seq x y z
N MET A 1 17.34 -63.29 -8.29
CA MET A 1 16.07 -62.72 -7.81
C MET A 1 16.25 -61.61 -6.75
N LYS A 2 17.23 -61.61 -5.84
CA LYS A 2 17.38 -60.59 -4.77
C LYS A 2 17.77 -59.17 -5.28
N LYS A 3 18.47 -59.04 -6.40
CA LYS A 3 18.96 -57.74 -6.93
C LYS A 3 17.83 -56.88 -7.60
N HIS A 4 16.79 -57.48 -8.09
CA HIS A 4 15.67 -56.75 -8.71
C HIS A 4 14.67 -56.21 -7.69
N LEU A 5 14.52 -56.87 -6.55
CA LEU A 5 13.67 -56.42 -5.45
C LEU A 5 14.21 -55.11 -4.80
N LEU A 6 15.55 -54.99 -4.69
CA LEU A 6 16.19 -53.81 -4.09
C LEU A 6 16.06 -52.56 -4.98
N ARG A 7 16.05 -52.74 -6.31
CA ARG A 7 15.87 -51.66 -7.28
C ARG A 7 14.42 -51.17 -7.35
N LEU A 8 13.45 -52.07 -7.16
CA LEU A 8 12.04 -51.70 -7.14
C LEU A 8 11.66 -50.92 -5.88
N GLY A 9 12.27 -51.29 -4.72
CA GLY A 9 12.05 -50.56 -3.45
C GLY A 9 12.61 -49.13 -3.46
N PHE A 10 13.71 -48.88 -4.19
CA PHE A 10 14.31 -47.54 -4.28
C PHE A 10 13.52 -46.62 -5.21
N VAL A 11 12.91 -47.13 -6.27
CA VAL A 11 12.07 -46.35 -7.20
C VAL A 11 10.73 -46.00 -6.56
N THR A 12 10.14 -46.88 -5.76
CA THR A 12 8.88 -46.59 -5.05
C THR A 12 9.08 -45.62 -3.88
N SER A 13 10.26 -45.61 -3.22
CA SER A 13 10.57 -44.64 -2.17
C SER A 13 10.76 -43.21 -2.69
N LEU A 14 11.18 -43.05 -3.95
CA LEU A 14 11.38 -41.72 -4.57
C LEU A 14 10.07 -41.06 -5.04
N LEU A 15 9.00 -41.85 -5.20
CA LEU A 15 7.70 -41.32 -5.68
C LEU A 15 6.81 -40.78 -4.55
N VAL A 16 7.16 -40.96 -3.29
CA VAL A 16 6.32 -40.53 -2.15
C VAL A 16 6.71 -39.16 -1.60
N VAL A 17 7.77 -38.51 -2.11
CA VAL A 17 8.26 -37.22 -1.60
C VAL A 17 7.71 -36.02 -2.37
N SER A 18 6.84 -36.23 -3.34
CA SER A 18 6.28 -35.09 -4.09
C SER A 18 4.82 -34.86 -3.73
N THR A 19 4.56 -33.67 -3.28
CA THR A 19 3.31 -32.91 -3.29
C THR A 19 2.66 -32.64 -1.94
N ASN A 20 3.33 -31.82 -1.12
CA ASN A 20 2.56 -30.90 -0.29
C ASN A 20 2.74 -29.49 -0.85
N LEU A 21 2.17 -29.22 -2.01
CA LEU A 21 1.90 -27.86 -2.47
C LEU A 21 0.71 -27.34 -1.66
N PHE A 22 0.98 -26.75 -0.50
CA PHE A 22 -0.02 -26.00 0.22
C PHE A 22 -0.32 -24.74 -0.59
N SER A 23 -1.42 -24.75 -1.31
CA SER A 23 -2.01 -23.53 -1.83
C SER A 23 -2.48 -22.70 -0.62
N GLN A 24 -1.82 -21.58 -0.34
CA GLN A 24 -2.33 -20.59 0.61
C GLN A 24 -3.59 -19.98 0.04
N VAL A 25 -4.73 -20.24 0.66
CA VAL A 25 -5.97 -19.51 0.37
C VAL A 25 -5.90 -18.19 1.10
N ILE A 26 -5.72 -17.09 0.35
CA ILE A 26 -5.82 -15.74 0.90
C ILE A 26 -7.31 -15.41 1.02
N ASN A 27 -7.77 -15.22 2.25
CA ASN A 27 -9.14 -14.77 2.53
C ASN A 27 -9.07 -13.28 2.93
N LEU A 28 -9.60 -12.40 2.07
CA LEU A 28 -9.69 -10.96 2.34
C LEU A 28 -11.05 -10.64 2.96
N GLN A 29 -11.01 -9.97 4.11
CA GLN A 29 -12.21 -9.50 4.80
C GLN A 29 -12.14 -7.97 4.96
N LYS A 30 -13.22 -7.27 4.60
CA LYS A 30 -13.36 -5.84 4.90
C LYS A 30 -13.58 -5.67 6.40
N VAL A 31 -12.70 -4.91 7.07
CA VAL A 31 -12.77 -4.66 8.52
C VAL A 31 -13.22 -3.24 8.86
N GLY A 32 -12.99 -2.27 7.98
CA GLY A 32 -13.39 -0.87 8.15
C GLY A 32 -13.58 -0.14 6.83
N ASN A 33 -13.99 1.11 6.90
CA ASN A 33 -14.17 1.98 5.74
C ASN A 33 -13.98 3.44 6.15
N TYR A 34 -13.12 4.15 5.45
CA TYR A 34 -13.08 5.60 5.44
C TYR A 34 -13.84 6.11 4.21
N ALA A 35 -14.69 7.11 4.39
CA ALA A 35 -15.41 7.75 3.29
C ALA A 35 -15.26 9.27 3.43
N THR A 36 -14.87 9.94 2.35
CA THR A 36 -14.74 11.40 2.29
C THR A 36 -16.08 12.12 2.35
N GLY A 37 -17.18 11.41 2.09
CA GLY A 37 -18.52 11.99 1.98
C GLY A 37 -18.79 12.70 0.65
N VAL A 38 -17.82 12.74 -0.25
CA VAL A 38 -17.96 13.32 -1.58
C VAL A 38 -18.44 12.24 -2.55
N PHE A 39 -19.53 12.52 -3.25
CA PHE A 39 -20.13 11.59 -4.21
C PHE A 39 -19.66 11.89 -5.62
N ASP A 40 -19.38 10.83 -6.40
CA ASP A 40 -19.00 10.89 -7.83
C ASP A 40 -17.71 11.66 -8.14
N GLU A 41 -16.77 11.69 -7.18
CA GLU A 41 -15.47 12.34 -7.33
C GLU A 41 -14.33 11.41 -6.90
N GLY A 42 -13.18 11.51 -7.57
CA GLY A 42 -11.97 10.71 -7.27
C GLY A 42 -11.26 11.19 -6.01
N ALA A 43 -11.73 10.79 -4.84
CA ALA A 43 -11.23 11.32 -3.57
C ALA A 43 -10.07 10.54 -2.95
N THR A 44 -9.84 9.28 -3.33
CA THR A 44 -8.78 8.43 -2.76
C THR A 44 -8.21 7.53 -3.85
N GLU A 45 -6.94 7.69 -4.17
CA GLU A 45 -6.33 6.98 -5.29
C GLU A 45 -5.18 6.09 -4.83
N ILE A 46 -4.00 6.66 -4.58
CA ILE A 46 -2.77 5.95 -4.24
C ILE A 46 -2.49 6.11 -2.76
N ALA A 47 -2.17 5.02 -2.07
CA ALA A 47 -1.92 5.04 -0.63
C ALA A 47 -0.55 4.47 -0.26
N ALA A 48 0.03 5.00 0.83
CA ALA A 48 1.21 4.49 1.51
C ALA A 48 0.92 4.35 3.01
N PHE A 49 1.53 3.37 3.67
CA PHE A 49 1.26 3.05 5.07
C PHE A 49 2.51 3.22 5.93
N ASP A 50 2.34 3.85 7.09
CA ASP A 50 3.33 3.90 8.17
C ASP A 50 2.93 2.95 9.32
N PRO A 51 3.67 1.84 9.52
CA PRO A 51 3.35 0.91 10.60
C PRO A 51 3.72 1.43 12.00
N ALA A 52 4.49 2.52 12.11
CA ALA A 52 4.88 3.08 13.41
C ALA A 52 3.79 3.96 14.01
N THR A 53 3.09 4.73 13.19
CA THR A 53 2.00 5.62 13.61
C THR A 53 0.61 5.03 13.35
N ASN A 54 0.51 3.98 12.53
CA ASN A 54 -0.73 3.48 11.93
C ASN A 54 -1.44 4.55 11.08
N TYR A 55 -0.67 5.37 10.38
CA TYR A 55 -1.19 6.33 9.42
C TYR A 55 -1.17 5.76 7.99
N LEU A 56 -2.27 5.99 7.29
CA LEU A 56 -2.41 5.74 5.87
C LEU A 56 -2.41 7.08 5.14
N PHE A 57 -1.36 7.33 4.35
CA PHE A 57 -1.26 8.51 3.49
C PHE A 57 -1.94 8.21 2.17
N SER A 58 -2.91 9.01 1.78
CA SER A 58 -3.68 8.78 0.56
C SER A 58 -3.72 10.04 -0.31
N VAL A 59 -3.39 9.89 -1.58
CA VAL A 59 -3.59 10.95 -2.56
C VAL A 59 -5.09 11.19 -2.71
N ASN A 60 -5.51 12.43 -2.47
CA ASN A 60 -6.86 12.89 -2.73
C ASN A 60 -6.91 13.50 -4.14
N GLY A 61 -7.44 12.76 -5.12
CA GLY A 61 -7.49 13.17 -6.52
C GLY A 61 -8.37 14.40 -6.77
N LEU A 62 -9.32 14.71 -5.88
CA LEU A 62 -10.18 15.89 -5.99
C LEU A 62 -9.44 17.17 -5.59
N THR A 63 -8.68 17.13 -4.48
CA THR A 63 -8.02 18.31 -3.93
C THR A 63 -6.56 18.44 -4.36
N GLY A 64 -5.96 17.35 -4.84
CA GLY A 64 -4.53 17.26 -5.13
C GLY A 64 -3.65 17.14 -3.88
N ASN A 65 -4.23 17.11 -2.68
CA ASN A 65 -3.53 17.02 -1.41
C ASN A 65 -3.31 15.56 -0.98
N ILE A 66 -2.66 15.36 0.17
CA ILE A 66 -2.51 14.05 0.78
C ILE A 66 -3.34 14.01 2.05
N ASP A 67 -4.36 13.17 2.08
CA ASP A 67 -5.13 12.89 3.28
C ASP A 67 -4.40 11.86 4.14
N VAL A 68 -4.24 12.16 5.42
CA VAL A 68 -3.65 11.27 6.41
C VAL A 68 -4.75 10.69 7.27
N ILE A 69 -4.94 9.38 7.13
CA ILE A 69 -6.02 8.64 7.76
C ILE A 69 -5.44 7.83 8.93
N ASP A 70 -5.96 8.07 10.12
CA ASP A 70 -5.65 7.27 11.32
C ASP A 70 -6.42 5.95 11.26
N ILE A 71 -5.67 4.83 11.28
CA ILE A 71 -6.20 3.47 11.31
C ILE A 71 -5.81 2.71 12.57
N ASN A 72 -5.54 3.42 13.69
CA ASN A 72 -5.32 2.78 14.99
C ASN A 72 -6.55 1.94 15.40
N ASP A 73 -7.75 2.41 15.09
CA ASP A 73 -8.95 1.57 15.06
C ASP A 73 -9.30 1.23 13.62
N VAL A 74 -8.88 0.05 13.16
CA VAL A 74 -9.13 -0.43 11.80
C VAL A 74 -10.61 -0.59 11.47
N THR A 75 -11.49 -0.67 12.48
CA THR A 75 -12.95 -0.76 12.26
C THR A 75 -13.59 0.60 12.06
N ASN A 76 -12.91 1.68 12.47
CA ASN A 76 -13.38 3.06 12.37
C ASN A 76 -12.25 4.02 11.95
N PRO A 77 -11.72 3.91 10.72
CA PRO A 77 -10.70 4.83 10.21
C PRO A 77 -11.22 6.27 10.16
N VAL A 78 -10.39 7.24 10.56
CA VAL A 78 -10.75 8.67 10.57
C VAL A 78 -9.68 9.53 9.92
N LEU A 79 -10.06 10.66 9.33
CA LEU A 79 -9.11 11.67 8.85
C LEU A 79 -8.40 12.29 10.05
N ALA A 80 -7.08 12.13 10.13
CA ALA A 80 -6.25 12.77 11.15
C ALA A 80 -5.93 14.22 10.77
N PHE A 81 -5.40 14.42 9.55
CA PHE A 81 -5.08 15.73 8.98
C PHE A 81 -4.86 15.60 7.46
N THR A 82 -4.66 16.73 6.80
CA THR A 82 -4.33 16.81 5.36
C THR A 82 -3.02 17.55 5.17
N ILE A 83 -2.13 17.04 4.33
CA ILE A 83 -0.90 17.71 3.90
C ILE A 83 -1.25 18.54 2.67
N ASP A 84 -1.23 19.86 2.81
CA ASP A 84 -1.47 20.80 1.72
C ASP A 84 -0.24 20.91 0.82
N LEU A 85 -0.42 20.63 -0.46
CA LEU A 85 0.64 20.66 -1.46
C LEU A 85 0.66 21.94 -2.31
N SER A 86 -0.21 22.92 -2.03
CA SER A 86 -0.34 24.16 -2.82
C SER A 86 0.94 24.97 -2.95
N LEU A 87 1.85 24.87 -1.96
CA LEU A 87 3.18 25.53 -2.01
C LEU A 87 4.19 24.79 -2.90
N TYR A 88 3.91 23.52 -3.27
CA TYR A 88 4.86 22.66 -3.98
C TYR A 88 4.48 22.45 -5.44
N GLY A 89 3.18 22.51 -5.79
CA GLY A 89 2.72 22.31 -7.16
C GLY A 89 1.21 22.21 -7.31
N GLY A 90 0.77 21.52 -8.36
CA GLY A 90 -0.63 21.36 -8.72
C GLY A 90 -1.35 20.24 -7.98
N GLY A 91 -0.61 19.29 -7.38
CA GLY A 91 -1.15 18.18 -6.62
C GLY A 91 -0.26 16.94 -6.66
N ALA A 92 -0.56 15.99 -5.78
CA ALA A 92 0.14 14.71 -5.74
C ALA A 92 -0.40 13.74 -6.79
N ASN A 93 0.50 13.07 -7.51
CA ASN A 93 0.20 11.96 -8.40
C ASN A 93 0.55 10.60 -7.79
N SER A 94 1.39 10.57 -6.77
CA SER A 94 1.79 9.35 -6.07
C SER A 94 2.41 9.66 -4.73
N VAL A 95 2.33 8.71 -3.81
CA VAL A 95 3.00 8.74 -2.50
C VAL A 95 3.69 7.40 -2.23
N ALA A 96 4.78 7.45 -1.46
CA ALA A 96 5.45 6.30 -0.90
C ALA A 96 5.96 6.66 0.51
N PHE A 97 5.93 5.69 1.43
CA PHE A 97 6.43 5.89 2.79
C PHE A 97 7.43 4.81 3.16
N GLN A 98 8.57 5.22 3.72
CA GLN A 98 9.56 4.29 4.24
C GLN A 98 10.44 4.96 5.32
N ASN A 99 10.72 4.25 6.40
CA ASN A 99 11.66 4.68 7.44
C ASN A 99 11.36 6.09 8.00
N GLY A 100 10.10 6.44 8.20
CA GLY A 100 9.70 7.74 8.73
C GLY A 100 9.63 8.87 7.70
N VAL A 101 9.89 8.58 6.42
CA VAL A 101 9.88 9.58 5.34
C VAL A 101 8.75 9.28 4.38
N LEU A 102 7.87 10.26 4.18
CA LEU A 102 6.86 10.30 3.12
C LEU A 102 7.45 11.01 1.90
N ALA A 103 7.48 10.35 0.77
CA ALA A 103 7.83 10.94 -0.52
C ALA A 103 6.55 11.13 -1.34
N ALA A 104 6.35 12.33 -1.88
CA ALA A 104 5.25 12.67 -2.77
C ALA A 104 5.78 13.09 -4.15
N ALA A 105 5.22 12.50 -5.21
CA ALA A 105 5.40 12.99 -6.57
C ALA A 105 4.35 14.07 -6.83
N VAL A 106 4.79 15.32 -6.93
CA VAL A 106 3.91 16.49 -7.08
C VAL A 106 4.04 17.05 -8.50
N GLU A 107 2.93 17.15 -9.22
CA GLU A 107 2.93 17.75 -10.55
C GLU A 107 3.09 19.29 -10.46
N ASP A 108 3.62 19.90 -11.52
CA ASP A 108 3.64 21.36 -11.62
C ASP A 108 2.22 21.89 -11.86
N THR A 109 1.95 23.13 -11.44
CA THR A 109 0.67 23.82 -11.74
C THR A 109 0.43 23.94 -13.24
N ILE A 110 1.50 23.98 -14.04
CA ILE A 110 1.46 23.88 -15.50
C ILE A 110 1.83 22.45 -15.86
N LYS A 111 0.87 21.64 -16.30
CA LYS A 111 1.01 20.19 -16.51
C LYS A 111 2.14 19.77 -17.48
N GLN A 112 2.60 20.67 -18.34
CA GLN A 112 3.71 20.42 -19.27
C GLN A 112 5.08 20.63 -18.65
N ASN A 113 5.16 21.25 -17.46
CA ASN A 113 6.40 21.47 -16.76
C ASN A 113 6.81 20.21 -15.96
N ASN A 114 8.09 20.20 -15.54
CA ASN A 114 8.59 19.13 -14.68
C ASN A 114 7.98 19.25 -13.28
N GLY A 115 7.44 18.14 -12.79
CA GLY A 115 7.03 18.00 -11.39
C GLY A 115 8.22 17.90 -10.43
N LYS A 116 7.93 17.66 -9.16
CA LYS A 116 8.89 17.58 -8.07
C LYS A 116 8.67 16.32 -7.24
N ALA A 117 9.73 15.82 -6.61
CA ALA A 117 9.63 14.93 -5.47
C ALA A 117 9.76 15.77 -4.20
N VAL A 118 8.74 15.72 -3.35
CA VAL A 118 8.69 16.45 -2.07
C VAL A 118 8.71 15.44 -0.94
N PHE A 119 9.42 15.75 0.14
CA PHE A 119 9.58 14.81 1.24
C PHE A 119 9.04 15.43 2.52
N PHE A 120 8.38 14.61 3.34
CA PHE A 120 7.80 14.98 4.61
C PHE A 120 8.14 13.93 5.66
N ASP A 121 8.04 14.29 6.93
CA ASP A 121 7.97 13.31 8.01
C ASP A 121 6.56 12.71 8.12
N ALA A 122 6.37 11.78 9.07
CA ALA A 122 5.06 11.14 9.30
C ALA A 122 3.98 12.11 9.81
N LEU A 123 4.36 13.31 10.28
CA LEU A 123 3.46 14.36 10.76
C LEU A 123 3.18 15.43 9.70
N GLY A 124 3.73 15.26 8.49
CA GLY A 124 3.54 16.20 7.38
C GLY A 124 4.45 17.42 7.41
N ASN A 125 5.50 17.42 8.25
CA ASN A 125 6.50 18.48 8.24
C ASN A 125 7.49 18.26 7.08
N TYR A 126 7.79 19.34 6.33
CA TYR A 126 8.75 19.38 5.22
C TYR A 126 10.19 19.43 5.72
#